data_9de4bb383da8f6053d61b641eeefaeb5
#
_entry.id   9de4bb383da8f6053d61b641eeefaeb5
#
_cell.length_a   1.000
_cell.length_b   1.000
_cell.length_c   1.000
_cell.angle_alpha   90.00
_cell.angle_beta   90.00
_cell.angle_gamma   90.00
#
_symmetry.space_group_name_H-M   'P 1'
#
loop_
_entity.id
_entity.type
_entity.pdbx_description
1 polymer ?
#
loop_
_entity_poly.entity_id
_entity_poly.type
_entity_poly.pdbx_seq_one_letter_code
_entity_poly.pdbx_strand_id
1 'polypeptide(L)'
;KFSSINQFAQFLKNFTQYLRDNYYLVEKNLNKEYTDMIVVDIAKMVNEIIEMSNRCLDIILYDENVPIPYQQVKKSLYNGDIKEFISLLNSIIKSIPYLIHKEKFNEGYFHSFFHVALTLIGMRPLSEVATSDGRIDMVIDCPKAIYIMEFKYSPNDKDLSNDALDQIKDKKYYQPYIIQQKPIVGIGYSFGEGTREITNFTDE
;
A
#
# COMPACT_ATOMS: atom_id res chain seq x y z
N LYS A 1 6.81 21.74 2.52
CA LYS A 1 7.90 20.78 2.29
C LYS A 1 8.48 20.46 3.67
N PHE A 2 8.40 19.22 4.12
CA PHE A 2 8.93 18.82 5.43
C PHE A 2 10.45 18.69 5.33
N SER A 3 11.17 19.18 6.32
CA SER A 3 12.64 19.15 6.36
C SER A 3 13.19 17.89 7.04
N SER A 4 12.32 17.12 7.73
CA SER A 4 12.69 15.88 8.40
C SER A 4 11.50 14.92 8.53
N ILE A 5 11.79 13.62 8.72
CA ILE A 5 10.80 12.57 9.00
C ILE A 5 10.00 12.92 10.27
N ASN A 6 10.65 13.48 11.29
CA ASN A 6 9.98 13.86 12.53
C ASN A 6 8.94 14.96 12.32
N GLN A 7 9.20 15.94 11.44
CA GLN A 7 8.20 16.96 11.09
C GLN A 7 7.02 16.37 10.34
N PHE A 8 7.26 15.40 9.45
CA PHE A 8 6.19 14.71 8.74
C PHE A 8 5.36 13.82 9.68
N ALA A 9 6.01 13.08 10.58
CA ALA A 9 5.34 12.28 11.60
C ALA A 9 4.47 13.15 12.53
N GLN A 10 4.99 14.31 12.97
CA GLN A 10 4.22 15.26 13.77
C GLN A 10 3.03 15.85 12.99
N PHE A 11 3.22 16.14 11.71
CA PHE A 11 2.13 16.59 10.84
C PHE A 11 1.03 15.52 10.72
N LEU A 12 1.39 14.25 10.48
CA LEU A 12 0.42 13.16 10.40
C LEU A 12 -0.35 13.00 11.72
N LYS A 13 0.33 13.08 12.85
CA LYS A 13 -0.31 13.03 14.17
C LYS A 13 -1.30 14.16 14.37
N ASN A 14 -0.91 15.38 14.03
CA ASN A 14 -1.78 16.56 14.12
C ASN A 14 -2.96 16.48 13.16
N PHE A 15 -2.73 15.99 11.93
CA PHE A 15 -3.76 15.79 10.91
C PHE A 15 -4.77 14.70 11.32
N THR A 16 -4.28 13.60 11.88
CA THR A 16 -5.13 12.53 12.42
C THR A 16 -6.01 13.04 13.56
N GLN A 17 -5.45 13.87 14.46
CA GLN A 17 -6.22 14.49 15.53
C GLN A 17 -7.26 15.48 14.99
N TYR A 18 -6.85 16.29 13.99
CA TYR A 18 -7.77 17.21 13.31
C TYR A 18 -8.95 16.47 12.66
N LEU A 19 -8.70 15.34 11.99
CA LEU A 19 -9.76 14.52 11.40
C LEU A 19 -10.73 13.99 12.48
N ARG A 20 -10.21 13.50 13.61
CA ARG A 20 -11.05 13.05 14.73
C ARG A 20 -11.92 14.16 15.28
N ASP A 21 -11.33 15.33 15.51
CA ASP A 21 -12.02 16.46 16.15
C ASP A 21 -13.08 17.08 15.22
N ASN A 22 -12.88 17.00 13.88
CA ASN A 22 -13.78 17.58 12.90
C ASN A 22 -14.76 16.56 12.27
N TYR A 23 -14.57 15.28 12.49
CA TYR A 23 -15.47 14.23 12.00
C TYR A 23 -16.91 14.47 12.46
N TYR A 24 -17.12 14.86 13.71
CA TYR A 24 -18.42 15.16 14.29
C TYR A 24 -19.12 16.36 13.62
N LEU A 25 -18.36 17.32 13.08
CA LEU A 25 -18.91 18.48 12.36
C LEU A 25 -19.42 18.11 10.97
N VAL A 26 -18.78 17.16 10.30
CA VAL A 26 -19.21 16.63 8.99
C VAL A 26 -20.48 15.81 9.16
N GLU A 27 -20.57 14.98 10.19
CA GLU A 27 -21.75 14.18 10.51
C GLU A 27 -22.99 15.03 10.79
N LYS A 28 -22.81 16.21 11.40
CA LYS A 28 -23.91 17.11 11.79
C LYS A 28 -24.49 17.95 10.63
N ASN A 29 -23.74 18.17 9.56
CA ASN A 29 -24.08 19.12 8.50
C ASN A 29 -24.61 18.48 7.20
N LEU A 30 -24.68 17.16 7.12
CA LEU A 30 -25.18 16.45 5.96
C LEU A 30 -26.68 16.15 6.08
N ASN A 31 -27.43 16.42 5.01
CA ASN A 31 -28.88 16.27 4.96
C ASN A 31 -29.29 14.77 4.99
N LYS A 32 -30.30 14.40 5.76
CA LYS A 32 -30.61 13.05 6.25
C LYS A 32 -30.87 11.98 5.19
N GLU A 33 -31.24 12.36 3.97
CA GLU A 33 -31.63 11.44 2.89
C GLU A 33 -30.47 10.87 2.06
N TYR A 34 -29.31 11.54 2.07
CA TYR A 34 -28.07 11.09 1.43
C TYR A 34 -27.03 10.57 2.46
N THR A 35 -27.37 10.66 3.75
CA THR A 35 -26.42 10.56 4.85
C THR A 35 -26.05 9.14 5.22
N ASP A 36 -26.98 8.20 5.19
CA ASP A 36 -26.78 6.91 5.86
C ASP A 36 -25.78 6.00 5.11
N MET A 37 -25.66 6.12 3.79
CA MET A 37 -24.77 5.27 3.01
C MET A 37 -23.39 5.91 2.78
N ILE A 38 -23.35 7.18 2.41
CA ILE A 38 -22.09 7.88 2.09
C ILE A 38 -21.30 8.24 3.35
N VAL A 39 -21.99 8.60 4.43
CA VAL A 39 -21.33 8.98 5.70
C VAL A 39 -20.74 7.76 6.40
N VAL A 40 -21.43 6.62 6.37
CA VAL A 40 -20.89 5.36 6.93
C VAL A 40 -19.64 4.93 6.16
N ASP A 41 -19.63 5.04 4.84
CA ASP A 41 -18.48 4.66 4.02
C ASP A 41 -17.31 5.64 4.17
N ILE A 42 -17.60 6.96 4.20
CA ILE A 42 -16.56 7.97 4.47
C ILE A 42 -16.02 7.82 5.88
N ALA A 43 -16.86 7.56 6.88
CA ALA A 43 -16.44 7.32 8.25
C ALA A 43 -15.55 6.09 8.37
N LYS A 44 -15.92 5.01 7.68
CA LYS A 44 -15.15 3.79 7.63
C LYS A 44 -13.80 4.03 6.96
N MET A 45 -13.77 4.70 5.79
CA MET A 45 -12.54 5.08 5.11
C MET A 45 -11.64 5.98 5.97
N VAL A 46 -12.22 7.00 6.64
CA VAL A 46 -11.46 7.89 7.53
C VAL A 46 -10.89 7.10 8.72
N ASN A 47 -11.65 6.20 9.33
CA ASN A 47 -11.16 5.36 10.40
C ASN A 47 -10.07 4.39 9.92
N GLU A 48 -10.20 3.79 8.75
CA GLU A 48 -9.16 2.95 8.15
C GLU A 48 -7.88 3.75 7.86
N ILE A 49 -8.00 4.98 7.34
CA ILE A 49 -6.86 5.89 7.12
C ILE A 49 -6.21 6.28 8.46
N ILE A 50 -7.01 6.57 9.48
CA ILE A 50 -6.52 6.89 10.83
C ILE A 50 -5.78 5.69 11.44
N GLU A 51 -6.36 4.51 11.37
CA GLU A 51 -5.75 3.27 11.86
C GLU A 51 -4.44 2.97 11.13
N MET A 52 -4.43 3.06 9.80
CA MET A 52 -3.21 2.88 9.01
C MET A 52 -2.16 3.94 9.30
N SER A 53 -2.56 5.21 9.43
CA SER A 53 -1.66 6.31 9.77
C SER A 53 -1.02 6.09 11.14
N ASN A 54 -1.81 5.67 12.14
CA ASN A 54 -1.28 5.35 13.48
C ASN A 54 -0.32 4.16 13.43
N ARG A 55 -0.65 3.09 12.68
CA ARG A 55 0.24 1.93 12.50
C ARG A 55 1.55 2.33 11.83
N CYS A 56 1.50 3.18 10.80
CA CYS A 56 2.70 3.69 10.15
C CYS A 56 3.52 4.61 11.06
N LEU A 57 2.86 5.44 11.88
CA LEU A 57 3.51 6.28 12.88
C LEU A 57 4.20 5.44 13.96
N ASP A 58 3.56 4.37 14.43
CA ASP A 58 4.16 3.47 15.41
C ASP A 58 5.41 2.79 14.82
N ILE A 59 5.38 2.39 13.54
CA ILE A 59 6.54 1.84 12.84
C ILE A 59 7.67 2.89 12.73
N ILE A 60 7.33 4.15 12.47
CA ILE A 60 8.32 5.23 12.26
C ILE A 60 8.87 5.78 13.58
N LEU A 61 8.05 5.83 14.63
CA LEU A 61 8.39 6.50 15.89
C LEU A 61 8.93 5.57 16.97
N TYR A 62 8.64 4.26 16.91
CA TYR A 62 9.00 3.34 18.01
C TYR A 62 10.37 2.69 17.88
N ASP A 63 11.07 2.85 16.77
CA ASP A 63 12.39 2.25 16.62
C ASP A 63 13.45 3.26 16.15
N GLU A 64 13.96 4.03 17.11
CA GLU A 64 15.15 4.88 16.89
C GLU A 64 16.41 4.05 16.56
N ASN A 65 16.37 2.72 16.73
CA ASN A 65 17.51 1.84 16.64
C ASN A 65 17.54 0.96 15.37
N VAL A 66 16.45 0.89 14.61
CA VAL A 66 16.43 0.22 13.30
C VAL A 66 16.21 1.26 12.22
N PRO A 67 17.27 1.76 11.59
CA PRO A 67 17.13 2.56 10.40
C PRO A 67 16.51 1.66 9.33
N ILE A 68 15.17 1.74 9.15
CA ILE A 68 14.53 1.13 7.99
C ILE A 68 15.15 1.83 6.77
N PRO A 69 15.79 1.10 5.87
CA PRO A 69 16.50 1.72 4.75
C PRO A 69 15.52 2.17 3.67
N TYR A 70 14.64 3.13 3.99
CA TYR A 70 13.62 3.66 3.05
C TYR A 70 14.24 4.10 1.72
N GLN A 71 15.42 4.69 1.78
CA GLN A 71 16.20 5.05 0.60
C GLN A 71 16.57 3.80 -0.23
N GLN A 72 16.84 2.68 0.43
CA GLN A 72 17.20 1.43 -0.23
C GLN A 72 15.99 0.78 -0.90
N VAL A 73 14.80 0.81 -0.28
CA VAL A 73 13.56 0.33 -0.91
C VAL A 73 13.28 1.05 -2.23
N LYS A 74 13.38 2.38 -2.22
CA LYS A 74 13.21 3.18 -3.43
C LYS A 74 14.28 2.88 -4.46
N LYS A 75 15.53 2.78 -4.02
CA LYS A 75 16.69 2.52 -4.89
C LYS A 75 16.62 1.14 -5.54
N SER A 76 16.23 0.10 -4.80
CA SER A 76 16.09 -1.26 -5.35
C SER A 76 15.06 -1.28 -6.49
N LEU A 77 13.87 -0.69 -6.30
CA LEU A 77 12.86 -0.63 -7.36
C LEU A 77 13.32 0.23 -8.55
N TYR A 78 14.01 1.35 -8.30
CA TYR A 78 14.56 2.20 -9.39
C TYR A 78 15.67 1.50 -10.19
N ASN A 79 16.37 0.55 -9.59
CA ASN A 79 17.39 -0.26 -10.25
C ASN A 79 16.84 -1.53 -10.91
N GLY A 80 15.58 -1.89 -10.66
CA GLY A 80 14.97 -3.13 -11.14
C GLY A 80 15.32 -4.35 -10.29
N ASP A 81 15.85 -4.15 -9.08
CA ASP A 81 16.13 -5.25 -8.15
C ASP A 81 14.89 -5.59 -7.32
N ILE A 82 13.99 -6.36 -7.94
CA ILE A 82 12.72 -6.73 -7.33
C ILE A 82 12.92 -7.63 -6.11
N LYS A 83 13.95 -8.49 -6.13
CA LYS A 83 14.26 -9.37 -4.98
C LYS A 83 14.66 -8.57 -3.74
N GLU A 84 15.56 -7.61 -3.90
CA GLU A 84 15.95 -6.72 -2.80
C GLU A 84 14.76 -5.89 -2.34
N PHE A 85 13.98 -5.33 -3.27
CA PHE A 85 12.77 -4.57 -2.97
C PHE A 85 11.81 -5.35 -2.07
N ILE A 86 11.50 -6.60 -2.40
CA ILE A 86 10.61 -7.46 -1.63
C ILE A 86 11.20 -7.84 -0.28
N SER A 87 12.49 -8.16 -0.24
CA SER A 87 13.19 -8.47 1.01
C SER A 87 13.11 -7.31 2.02
N LEU A 88 13.31 -6.09 1.54
CA LEU A 88 13.20 -4.88 2.34
C LEU A 88 11.77 -4.62 2.81
N LEU A 89 10.76 -4.80 1.93
CA LEU A 89 9.35 -4.68 2.30
C LEU A 89 8.95 -5.72 3.35
N ASN A 90 9.38 -6.97 3.21
CA ASN A 90 9.14 -8.01 4.20
C ASN A 90 9.78 -7.68 5.55
N SER A 91 10.97 -7.07 5.56
CA SER A 91 11.60 -6.58 6.79
C SER A 91 10.75 -5.52 7.47
N ILE A 92 10.14 -4.61 6.69
CA ILE A 92 9.21 -3.61 7.21
C ILE A 92 7.95 -4.29 7.77
N ILE A 93 7.33 -5.20 7.03
CA ILE A 93 6.13 -5.93 7.48
C ILE A 93 6.41 -6.66 8.80
N LYS A 94 7.56 -7.35 8.90
CA LYS A 94 7.95 -8.11 10.09
C LYS A 94 8.30 -7.22 11.29
N SER A 95 8.65 -5.96 11.08
CA SER A 95 8.89 -5.02 12.17
C SER A 95 7.61 -4.59 12.89
N ILE A 96 6.43 -4.84 12.28
CA ILE A 96 5.14 -4.47 12.87
C ILE A 96 4.81 -5.42 14.03
N PRO A 97 4.64 -4.91 15.28
CA PRO A 97 4.34 -5.76 16.43
C PRO A 97 3.06 -6.59 16.23
N TYR A 98 3.10 -7.89 16.52
CA TYR A 98 1.98 -8.80 16.32
C TYR A 98 0.72 -8.42 17.14
N LEU A 99 0.90 -7.73 18.25
CA LEU A 99 -0.20 -7.27 19.13
C LEU A 99 -1.09 -6.19 18.48
N ILE A 100 -0.58 -5.51 17.45
CA ILE A 100 -1.33 -4.50 16.68
C ILE A 100 -2.34 -5.20 15.76
N HIS A 101 -2.13 -6.49 15.47
CA HIS A 101 -2.91 -7.26 14.52
C HIS A 101 -3.87 -8.24 15.21
N LYS A 102 -4.94 -7.72 15.81
CA LYS A 102 -6.02 -8.57 16.35
C LYS A 102 -7.02 -9.03 15.29
N GLU A 103 -6.99 -8.43 14.11
CA GLU A 103 -7.89 -8.75 13.00
C GLU A 103 -7.18 -9.65 11.96
N LYS A 104 -7.98 -10.40 11.20
CA LYS A 104 -7.47 -11.26 10.14
C LYS A 104 -6.84 -10.43 9.04
N PHE A 105 -5.64 -10.83 8.62
CA PHE A 105 -5.03 -10.31 7.42
C PHE A 105 -5.89 -10.66 6.21
N ASN A 106 -5.93 -9.78 5.23
CA ASN A 106 -6.59 -9.98 3.96
C ASN A 106 -5.83 -9.22 2.86
N GLU A 107 -6.24 -9.40 1.62
CA GLU A 107 -5.65 -8.73 0.47
C GLU A 107 -5.66 -7.20 0.61
N GLY A 108 -6.78 -6.62 1.05
CA GLY A 108 -6.92 -5.19 1.24
C GLY A 108 -5.97 -4.61 2.29
N TYR A 109 -5.60 -5.40 3.31
CA TYR A 109 -4.59 -4.97 4.29
C TYR A 109 -3.23 -4.79 3.62
N PHE A 110 -2.76 -5.79 2.88
CA PHE A 110 -1.46 -5.72 2.21
C PHE A 110 -1.44 -4.64 1.14
N HIS A 111 -2.52 -4.49 0.36
CA HIS A 111 -2.67 -3.44 -0.62
C HIS A 111 -2.54 -2.05 0.02
N SER A 112 -3.25 -1.81 1.10
CA SER A 112 -3.20 -0.56 1.86
C SER A 112 -1.82 -0.31 2.46
N PHE A 113 -1.20 -1.34 3.04
CA PHE A 113 0.16 -1.27 3.57
C PHE A 113 1.16 -0.84 2.50
N PHE A 114 1.13 -1.47 1.32
CA PHE A 114 2.00 -1.11 0.20
C PHE A 114 1.82 0.34 -0.22
N HIS A 115 0.56 0.78 -0.38
CA HIS A 115 0.27 2.16 -0.77
C HIS A 115 0.87 3.16 0.21
N VAL A 116 0.64 2.96 1.50
CA VAL A 116 1.14 3.86 2.55
C VAL A 116 2.66 3.79 2.64
N ALA A 117 3.25 2.60 2.69
CA ALA A 117 4.70 2.43 2.80
C ALA A 117 5.43 3.11 1.63
N LEU A 118 4.98 2.88 0.39
CA LEU A 118 5.58 3.47 -0.79
C LEU A 118 5.40 5.00 -0.85
N THR A 119 4.24 5.50 -0.42
CA THR A 119 4.00 6.95 -0.33
C THR A 119 4.93 7.61 0.68
N LEU A 120 5.14 6.98 1.85
CA LEU A 120 6.01 7.50 2.90
C LEU A 120 7.47 7.60 2.45
N ILE A 121 7.95 6.68 1.62
CA ILE A 121 9.31 6.75 1.05
C ILE A 121 9.42 7.70 -0.16
N GLY A 122 8.36 8.45 -0.44
CA GLY A 122 8.34 9.47 -1.50
C GLY A 122 8.18 8.89 -2.90
N MET A 123 7.58 7.72 -3.03
CA MET A 123 7.05 7.19 -4.28
C MET A 123 5.61 7.67 -4.49
N ARG A 124 5.08 7.48 -5.69
CA ARG A 124 3.70 7.85 -6.03
C ARG A 124 2.96 6.64 -6.56
N PRO A 125 2.59 5.68 -5.70
CA PRO A 125 1.80 4.54 -6.13
C PRO A 125 0.40 5.02 -6.55
N LEU A 126 -0.06 4.55 -7.70
CA LEU A 126 -1.44 4.67 -8.14
C LEU A 126 -2.14 3.36 -7.80
N SER A 127 -3.10 3.40 -6.88
CA SER A 127 -3.85 2.22 -6.47
C SER A 127 -5.22 2.19 -7.11
N GLU A 128 -5.78 0.99 -7.29
CA GLU A 128 -7.13 0.79 -7.78
C GLU A 128 -7.37 1.43 -9.15
N VAL A 129 -6.39 1.31 -10.07
CA VAL A 129 -6.44 1.98 -11.37
C VAL A 129 -7.42 1.29 -12.29
N ALA A 130 -8.53 1.96 -12.61
CA ALA A 130 -9.55 1.44 -13.51
C ALA A 130 -9.03 1.43 -14.97
N THR A 131 -9.30 0.32 -15.65
CA THR A 131 -9.02 0.13 -17.09
C THR A 131 -10.29 -0.35 -17.80
N SER A 132 -10.24 -0.50 -19.14
CA SER A 132 -11.34 -1.11 -19.90
C SER A 132 -11.62 -2.57 -19.52
N ASP A 133 -10.59 -3.28 -19.08
CA ASP A 133 -10.61 -4.73 -18.87
C ASP A 133 -10.64 -5.14 -17.41
N GLY A 134 -10.63 -4.16 -16.51
CA GLY A 134 -10.68 -4.38 -15.07
C GLY A 134 -10.03 -3.27 -14.25
N ARG A 135 -9.49 -3.64 -13.10
CA ARG A 135 -8.87 -2.72 -12.17
C ARG A 135 -7.53 -3.28 -11.74
N ILE A 136 -6.50 -2.48 -11.90
CA ILE A 136 -5.14 -2.80 -11.48
C ILE A 136 -4.98 -2.46 -10.01
N ASP A 137 -4.45 -3.36 -9.20
CA ASP A 137 -4.27 -3.10 -7.79
C ASP A 137 -3.30 -1.95 -7.55
N MET A 138 -2.14 -1.96 -8.22
CA MET A 138 -1.18 -0.86 -8.06
C MET A 138 -0.30 -0.67 -9.29
N VAL A 139 -0.01 0.60 -9.59
CA VAL A 139 0.95 0.99 -10.63
C VAL A 139 1.95 1.99 -10.04
N ILE A 140 3.22 1.79 -10.36
CA ILE A 140 4.30 2.73 -9.99
C ILE A 140 5.08 3.09 -11.23
N ASP A 141 5.04 4.37 -11.59
CA ASP A 141 5.89 4.91 -12.67
C ASP A 141 7.25 5.33 -12.09
N CYS A 142 8.26 4.53 -12.39
CA CYS A 142 9.65 4.80 -12.03
C CYS A 142 10.43 5.39 -13.23
N PRO A 143 11.59 6.02 -12.99
CA PRO A 143 12.38 6.61 -14.07
C PRO A 143 12.75 5.64 -15.19
N LYS A 144 13.02 4.37 -14.86
CA LYS A 144 13.50 3.36 -15.81
C LYS A 144 12.44 2.36 -16.27
N ALA A 145 11.37 2.17 -15.49
CA ALA A 145 10.32 1.19 -15.79
C ALA A 145 9.00 1.58 -15.13
N ILE A 146 7.92 1.05 -15.66
CA ILE A 146 6.59 1.10 -15.06
C ILE A 146 6.33 -0.28 -14.44
N TYR A 147 6.01 -0.31 -13.15
CA TYR A 147 5.67 -1.52 -12.43
C TYR A 147 4.16 -1.63 -12.30
N ILE A 148 3.60 -2.75 -12.76
CA ILE A 148 2.19 -3.10 -12.61
C ILE A 148 2.14 -4.25 -11.62
N MET A 149 1.45 -4.05 -10.49
CA MET A 149 1.43 -4.98 -9.37
C MET A 149 0.02 -5.48 -9.12
N GLU A 150 -0.10 -6.78 -8.92
CA GLU A 150 -1.33 -7.46 -8.56
C GLU A 150 -1.08 -8.29 -7.29
N PHE A 151 -2.02 -8.24 -6.35
CA PHE A 151 -1.88 -8.87 -5.03
C PHE A 151 -2.87 -10.02 -4.89
N LYS A 152 -2.42 -11.15 -4.33
CA LYS A 152 -3.29 -12.27 -3.98
C LYS A 152 -3.03 -12.71 -2.55
N TYR A 153 -4.09 -12.87 -1.80
CA TYR A 153 -4.05 -13.37 -0.43
C TYR A 153 -4.44 -14.85 -0.40
N SER A 154 -3.63 -15.66 0.28
CA SER A 154 -3.85 -17.09 0.43
C SER A 154 -4.02 -17.45 1.90
N PRO A 155 -5.23 -17.83 2.35
CA PRO A 155 -5.48 -18.20 3.75
C PRO A 155 -4.81 -19.52 4.16
N ASN A 156 -4.34 -20.31 3.19
CA ASN A 156 -3.65 -21.58 3.39
C ASN A 156 -2.20 -21.55 2.91
N ASP A 157 -1.61 -20.38 2.80
CA ASP A 157 -0.22 -20.14 2.37
C ASP A 157 0.14 -20.73 1.00
N LYS A 158 -0.85 -21.00 0.13
CA LYS A 158 -0.60 -21.41 -1.26
C LYS A 158 0.00 -20.24 -2.02
N ASP A 159 1.02 -20.53 -2.82
CA ASP A 159 1.56 -19.53 -3.75
C ASP A 159 0.56 -19.19 -4.86
N LEU A 160 0.15 -17.95 -4.95
CA LEU A 160 -0.76 -17.38 -5.95
C LEU A 160 -0.07 -16.30 -6.80
N SER A 161 1.25 -16.18 -6.75
CA SER A 161 1.99 -15.14 -7.47
C SER A 161 1.86 -15.29 -8.99
N ASN A 162 1.84 -16.51 -9.50
CA ASN A 162 1.58 -16.77 -10.92
C ASN A 162 0.15 -16.41 -11.31
N ASP A 163 -0.84 -16.75 -10.49
CA ASP A 163 -2.24 -16.38 -10.76
C ASP A 163 -2.41 -14.85 -10.82
N ALA A 164 -1.69 -14.11 -9.98
CA ALA A 164 -1.64 -12.65 -10.01
C ALA A 164 -0.98 -12.11 -11.28
N LEU A 165 0.16 -12.68 -11.69
CA LEU A 165 0.84 -12.28 -12.93
C LEU A 165 0.02 -12.60 -14.18
N ASP A 166 -0.63 -13.76 -14.21
CA ASP A 166 -1.50 -14.16 -15.31
C ASP A 166 -2.70 -13.19 -15.44
N GLN A 167 -3.24 -12.70 -14.32
CA GLN A 167 -4.28 -11.67 -14.34
C GLN A 167 -3.80 -10.39 -15.03
N ILE A 168 -2.56 -9.93 -14.78
CA ILE A 168 -1.98 -8.76 -15.46
C ILE A 168 -1.93 -8.99 -16.98
N LYS A 169 -1.53 -10.20 -17.41
CA LYS A 169 -1.41 -10.58 -18.83
C LYS A 169 -2.76 -10.70 -19.51
N ASP A 170 -3.67 -11.48 -18.93
CA ASP A 170 -5.01 -11.77 -19.47
C ASP A 170 -5.85 -10.51 -19.60
N LYS A 171 -5.77 -9.63 -18.60
CA LYS A 171 -6.44 -8.32 -18.59
C LYS A 171 -5.68 -7.24 -19.34
N LYS A 172 -4.52 -7.57 -19.89
CA LYS A 172 -3.68 -6.64 -20.66
C LYS A 172 -3.45 -5.30 -19.95
N TYR A 173 -3.25 -5.33 -18.65
CA TYR A 173 -3.09 -4.14 -17.82
C TYR A 173 -1.91 -3.24 -18.24
N TYR A 174 -0.97 -3.78 -18.99
CA TYR A 174 0.16 -3.05 -19.58
C TYR A 174 -0.23 -2.13 -20.75
N GLN A 175 -1.34 -2.40 -21.46
CA GLN A 175 -1.68 -1.68 -22.71
C GLN A 175 -1.78 -0.16 -22.54
N PRO A 176 -2.40 0.43 -21.51
CA PRO A 176 -2.44 1.88 -21.36
C PRO A 176 -1.07 2.56 -21.24
N TYR A 177 -0.06 1.78 -20.85
CA TYR A 177 1.28 2.30 -20.54
C TYR A 177 2.29 2.16 -21.70
N ILE A 178 1.97 1.41 -22.75
CA ILE A 178 2.85 1.22 -23.91
C ILE A 178 3.25 2.56 -24.57
N ILE A 179 2.33 3.52 -24.59
CA ILE A 179 2.57 4.85 -25.16
C ILE A 179 3.73 5.60 -24.48
N GLN A 180 4.05 5.24 -23.25
CA GLN A 180 5.14 5.88 -22.50
C GLN A 180 6.54 5.44 -22.95
N GLN A 181 6.64 4.41 -23.80
CA GLN A 181 7.89 3.90 -24.35
C GLN A 181 8.94 3.51 -23.28
N LYS A 182 8.49 3.14 -22.10
CA LYS A 182 9.30 2.62 -21.01
C LYS A 182 9.13 1.10 -20.90
N PRO A 183 10.12 0.37 -20.40
CA PRO A 183 9.92 -1.01 -19.96
C PRO A 183 8.74 -1.10 -18.99
N ILE A 184 7.90 -2.11 -19.17
CA ILE A 184 6.76 -2.40 -18.29
C ILE A 184 7.05 -3.75 -17.65
N VAL A 185 6.99 -3.79 -16.33
CA VAL A 185 7.25 -5.00 -15.55
C VAL A 185 5.98 -5.33 -14.75
N GLY A 186 5.39 -6.48 -15.04
CA GLY A 186 4.29 -7.04 -14.24
C GLY A 186 4.85 -7.79 -13.03
N ILE A 187 4.28 -7.59 -11.84
CA ILE A 187 4.67 -8.31 -10.64
C ILE A 187 3.42 -8.86 -9.96
N GLY A 188 3.34 -10.18 -9.87
CA GLY A 188 2.33 -10.88 -9.09
C GLY A 188 2.85 -11.18 -7.68
N TYR A 189 2.11 -10.77 -6.65
CA TYR A 189 2.45 -11.04 -5.26
C TYR A 189 1.51 -12.06 -4.64
N SER A 190 2.06 -12.94 -3.82
CA SER A 190 1.31 -13.84 -2.94
C SER A 190 1.60 -13.53 -1.48
N PHE A 191 0.54 -13.41 -0.68
CA PHE A 191 0.61 -13.19 0.76
C PHE A 191 -0.03 -14.36 1.50
N GLY A 192 0.65 -14.83 2.56
CA GLY A 192 0.15 -15.91 3.39
C GLY A 192 -0.41 -15.44 4.73
N GLU A 193 -1.41 -16.13 5.27
CA GLU A 193 -1.96 -15.85 6.60
C GLU A 193 -0.96 -16.20 7.71
N GLY A 194 -0.28 -17.33 7.58
CA GLY A 194 0.63 -17.84 8.61
C GLY A 194 1.93 -17.08 8.73
N THR A 195 2.48 -16.64 7.60
CA THR A 195 3.81 -15.98 7.56
C THR A 195 3.74 -14.48 7.73
N ARG A 196 2.60 -13.86 7.41
CA ARG A 196 2.38 -12.40 7.46
C ARG A 196 3.42 -11.62 6.66
N GLU A 197 3.79 -12.13 5.51
CA GLU A 197 4.77 -11.53 4.61
C GLU A 197 4.41 -11.81 3.15
N ILE A 198 5.13 -11.21 2.23
CA ILE A 198 5.14 -11.65 0.84
C ILE A 198 5.80 -13.02 0.82
N THR A 199 5.00 -14.06 0.60
CA THR A 199 5.49 -15.44 0.61
C THR A 199 6.18 -15.81 -0.71
N ASN A 200 5.68 -15.23 -1.82
CA ASN A 200 6.27 -15.40 -3.12
C ASN A 200 5.93 -14.26 -4.07
N PHE A 201 6.67 -14.14 -5.16
CA PHE A 201 6.39 -13.23 -6.27
C PHE A 201 6.90 -13.81 -7.58
N THR A 202 6.29 -13.36 -8.68
CA THR A 202 6.72 -13.63 -10.04
C THR A 202 6.70 -12.33 -10.83
N ASP A 203 7.74 -12.05 -11.63
CA ASP A 203 7.88 -10.85 -12.44
C ASP A 203 8.20 -11.21 -13.91
N GLU A 204 7.72 -10.35 -14.83
CA GLU A 204 7.95 -10.46 -16.28
C GLU A 204 7.88 -9.10 -16.99
#